data_538ada8b7eb7a7380a2d27308b3faa86
#
_entry.id   538ada8b7eb7a7380a2d27308b3faa86
#
_cell.length_a   1.000
_cell.length_b   1.000
_cell.length_c   1.000
_cell.angle_alpha   90.00
_cell.angle_beta   90.00
_cell.angle_gamma   90.00
#
_symmetry.space_group_name_H-M   'P 1'
#
loop_
_entity.id
_entity.type
_entity.pdbx_description
1 polymer ?
#
loop_
_entity_poly.entity_id
_entity_poly.type
_entity_poly.pdbx_seq_one_letter_code
_entity_poly.pdbx_strand_id
1 'polypeptide(L)'
;MKAIVVIDHAAGSAGLTLTDRREPSAAINDVIVQIHASGFVPTELEWSSTWTDRAGRNRTPSIPGHELAGVVTALGYGTTGLSVGQRVFGLADWHRDGTLAEYVAIEARNLAPLPGDVDFTVGASLPISGLTAWQGLFQHGRVQAGHSVLAHGAAGAVGTMVTQLAREAGAYVIGTGRAADREKALDFGAQEFLDLDNDALEDVGGVDLVFDVIGGDVQKRSAALIRGGGTLVSVVGPVEARPADGRAVDFVVEADRAQMGEIVQRVRDGRLRTNLGTTASLDDAVAALNSTERRKGKTIIIVRP
;
A
#
# COMPACT_ATOMS: atom_id res chain seq x y z
N MET A 1 -10.57 23.06 -7.61
CA MET A 1 -10.78 21.62 -7.47
C MET A 1 -11.15 21.25 -6.04
N LYS A 2 -12.02 20.26 -5.88
CA LYS A 2 -12.28 19.68 -4.56
C LYS A 2 -11.09 18.84 -4.09
N ALA A 3 -10.78 18.94 -2.80
CA ALA A 3 -9.74 18.14 -2.16
C ALA A 3 -10.04 17.95 -0.66
N ILE A 4 -9.62 16.81 -0.11
CA ILE A 4 -9.59 16.60 1.33
C ILE A 4 -8.25 17.10 1.85
N VAL A 5 -8.29 17.92 2.89
CA VAL A 5 -7.09 18.46 3.55
C VAL A 5 -7.04 18.06 5.01
N VAL A 6 -5.81 18.07 5.55
CA VAL A 6 -5.52 17.96 6.97
C VAL A 6 -4.85 19.26 7.46
N ILE A 7 -5.20 19.69 8.66
CA ILE A 7 -4.71 20.95 9.24
C ILE A 7 -4.07 20.70 10.61
N ASP A 8 -4.64 19.78 11.39
CA ASP A 8 -4.24 19.50 12.76
C ASP A 8 -3.88 18.03 12.94
N HIS A 9 -2.62 17.75 13.25
CA HIS A 9 -2.12 16.42 13.52
C HIS A 9 -2.83 15.75 14.70
N ALA A 10 -3.11 16.51 15.76
CA ALA A 10 -3.74 15.97 16.97
C ALA A 10 -5.19 15.49 16.73
N ALA A 11 -5.86 16.05 15.73
CA ALA A 11 -7.22 15.66 15.39
C ALA A 11 -7.31 14.32 14.62
N GLY A 12 -6.19 13.81 14.08
CA GLY A 12 -6.17 12.57 13.26
C GLY A 12 -7.20 12.62 12.12
N SER A 13 -7.93 11.54 11.90
CA SER A 13 -8.95 11.47 10.84
C SER A 13 -10.15 12.42 11.07
N ALA A 14 -10.43 12.81 12.31
CA ALA A 14 -11.47 13.81 12.62
C ALA A 14 -11.11 15.22 12.10
N GLY A 15 -9.83 15.48 11.83
CA GLY A 15 -9.34 16.72 11.23
C GLY A 15 -9.40 16.77 9.70
N LEU A 16 -9.85 15.71 9.03
CA LEU A 16 -10.05 15.70 7.60
C LEU A 16 -11.21 16.64 7.20
N THR A 17 -10.98 17.48 6.20
CA THR A 17 -11.99 18.44 5.73
C THR A 17 -12.00 18.50 4.20
N LEU A 18 -13.19 18.37 3.60
CA LEU A 18 -13.38 18.62 2.16
C LEU A 18 -13.42 20.13 1.91
N THR A 19 -12.61 20.60 0.99
CA THR A 19 -12.50 22.05 0.68
C THR A 19 -12.14 22.28 -0.79
N ASP A 20 -12.32 23.51 -1.25
CA ASP A 20 -11.84 23.94 -2.55
C ASP A 20 -10.37 24.35 -2.49
N ARG A 21 -9.58 23.82 -3.41
CA ARG A 21 -8.17 24.12 -3.59
C ARG A 21 -7.89 24.58 -5.03
N ARG A 22 -6.82 25.31 -5.20
CA ARG A 22 -6.31 25.62 -6.55
C ARG A 22 -5.87 24.33 -7.23
N GLU A 23 -6.15 24.20 -8.53
CA GLU A 23 -5.62 23.08 -9.31
C GLU A 23 -4.09 23.12 -9.36
N PRO A 24 -3.43 21.95 -9.30
CA PRO A 24 -1.99 21.88 -9.37
C PRO A 24 -1.48 22.24 -10.77
N SER A 25 -0.26 22.73 -10.84
CA SER A 25 0.46 22.94 -12.11
C SER A 25 1.61 21.92 -12.20
N ALA A 26 1.85 21.41 -13.42
CA ALA A 26 2.94 20.46 -13.66
C ALA A 26 4.29 21.16 -13.57
N ALA A 27 5.17 20.66 -12.71
CA ALA A 27 6.57 21.02 -12.68
C ALA A 27 7.35 20.29 -13.81
N ILE A 28 8.66 20.49 -13.88
CA ILE A 28 9.53 19.75 -14.79
C ILE A 28 9.41 18.24 -14.49
N ASN A 29 9.18 17.43 -15.53
CA ASN A 29 8.98 15.98 -15.47
C ASN A 29 7.72 15.53 -14.72
N ASP A 30 6.82 16.43 -14.32
CA ASP A 30 5.52 16.10 -13.78
C ASP A 30 4.49 15.86 -14.89
N VAL A 31 3.40 15.22 -14.50
CA VAL A 31 2.13 15.24 -15.21
C VAL A 31 1.02 15.69 -14.28
N ILE A 32 -0.05 16.25 -14.83
CA ILE A 32 -1.31 16.41 -14.11
C ILE A 32 -2.17 15.21 -14.40
N VAL A 33 -2.61 14.55 -13.36
CA VAL A 33 -3.57 13.45 -13.47
C VAL A 33 -4.91 13.90 -12.92
N GLN A 34 -5.96 13.76 -13.72
CA GLN A 34 -7.34 13.79 -13.28
C GLN A 34 -7.63 12.46 -12.59
N ILE A 35 -7.89 12.51 -11.30
CA ILE A 35 -8.07 11.33 -10.47
C ILE A 35 -9.47 10.76 -10.65
N HIS A 36 -9.59 9.47 -10.92
CA HIS A 36 -10.84 8.72 -10.90
C HIS A 36 -11.00 7.95 -9.58
N ALA A 37 -9.94 7.38 -9.07
CA ALA A 37 -9.93 6.70 -7.78
C ALA A 37 -8.63 6.95 -7.03
N SER A 38 -8.70 7.04 -5.71
CA SER A 38 -7.57 7.20 -4.80
C SER A 38 -7.62 6.14 -3.72
N GLY A 39 -6.50 5.43 -3.50
CA GLY A 39 -6.32 4.57 -2.35
C GLY A 39 -5.93 5.39 -1.12
N PHE A 40 -6.37 4.96 0.05
CA PHE A 40 -6.00 5.60 1.31
C PHE A 40 -5.62 4.57 2.37
N VAL A 41 -4.54 4.87 3.10
CA VAL A 41 -4.08 4.11 4.26
C VAL A 41 -4.25 4.99 5.50
N PRO A 42 -5.09 4.63 6.48
CA PRO A 42 -5.36 5.50 7.64
C PRO A 42 -4.11 5.93 8.40
N THR A 43 -3.07 5.08 8.44
CA THR A 43 -1.79 5.39 9.08
C THR A 43 -1.00 6.51 8.38
N GLU A 44 -1.40 6.94 7.16
CA GLU A 44 -0.78 8.10 6.50
C GLU A 44 -0.85 9.37 7.33
N LEU A 45 -1.85 9.50 8.19
CA LEU A 45 -1.99 10.63 9.10
C LEU A 45 -0.99 10.62 10.26
N GLU A 46 -0.29 9.51 10.48
CA GLU A 46 0.76 9.37 11.48
C GLU A 46 2.16 9.64 10.88
N TRP A 47 2.26 9.69 9.54
CA TRP A 47 3.55 9.92 8.88
C TRP A 47 3.95 11.38 8.91
N SER A 48 5.20 11.64 9.26
CA SER A 48 5.75 13.01 9.30
C SER A 48 5.63 13.74 7.98
N SER A 49 5.72 13.02 6.85
CA SER A 49 5.60 13.55 5.49
C SER A 49 4.23 14.15 5.17
N THR A 50 3.17 13.73 5.86
CA THR A 50 1.85 14.36 5.75
C THR A 50 1.85 15.80 6.30
N TRP A 51 2.69 16.08 7.29
CA TRP A 51 2.70 17.33 8.06
C TRP A 51 3.85 18.25 7.70
N THR A 52 4.97 17.69 7.25
CA THR A 52 6.19 18.46 6.96
C THR A 52 6.73 18.14 5.56
N ASP A 53 7.39 19.14 4.96
CA ASP A 53 8.16 18.94 3.74
C ASP A 53 9.52 18.28 4.05
N ARG A 54 10.32 18.00 3.00
CA ARG A 54 11.66 17.38 3.12
C ARG A 54 12.65 18.23 3.94
N ALA A 55 12.39 19.51 4.12
CA ALA A 55 13.19 20.42 4.95
C ALA A 55 12.64 20.54 6.40
N GLY A 56 11.63 19.75 6.75
CA GLY A 56 11.00 19.78 8.07
C GLY A 56 10.06 20.97 8.30
N ARG A 57 9.72 21.75 7.26
CA ARG A 57 8.81 22.89 7.38
C ARG A 57 7.36 22.42 7.31
N ASN A 58 6.50 23.03 8.11
CA ASN A 58 5.07 22.77 8.08
C ASN A 58 4.50 22.99 6.67
N ARG A 59 3.72 22.03 6.17
CA ARG A 59 3.05 22.06 4.86
C ARG A 59 1.52 22.08 4.95
N THR A 60 0.96 22.17 6.16
CA THR A 60 -0.49 22.23 6.33
C THR A 60 -1.07 23.58 5.85
N PRO A 61 -2.27 23.62 5.28
CA PRO A 61 -3.12 22.46 4.98
C PRO A 61 -2.57 21.62 3.83
N SER A 62 -2.31 20.32 4.06
CA SER A 62 -1.81 19.37 3.05
C SER A 62 -2.92 18.41 2.60
N ILE A 63 -2.80 17.89 1.39
CA ILE A 63 -3.70 16.87 0.84
C ILE A 63 -3.06 15.50 1.09
N PRO A 64 -3.70 14.59 1.87
CA PRO A 64 -3.21 13.23 2.07
C PRO A 64 -3.57 12.30 0.90
N GLY A 65 -3.19 11.03 1.01
CA GLY A 65 -3.35 10.01 -0.02
C GLY A 65 -2.14 9.95 -0.95
N HIS A 66 -1.68 8.73 -1.27
CA HIS A 66 -0.49 8.56 -2.10
C HIS A 66 -0.72 7.60 -3.27
N GLU A 67 -1.89 6.96 -3.35
CA GLU A 67 -2.22 6.04 -4.43
C GLU A 67 -3.32 6.59 -5.31
N LEU A 68 -3.15 6.45 -6.61
CA LEU A 68 -4.14 6.91 -7.56
C LEU A 68 -4.30 5.98 -8.77
N ALA A 69 -5.46 6.10 -9.39
CA ALA A 69 -5.69 5.77 -10.79
C ALA A 69 -6.52 6.87 -11.45
N GLY A 70 -6.17 7.22 -12.68
CA GLY A 70 -6.79 8.34 -13.37
C GLY A 70 -6.30 8.51 -14.80
N VAL A 71 -6.50 9.71 -15.34
CA VAL A 71 -6.17 10.06 -16.72
C VAL A 71 -5.23 11.26 -16.75
N VAL A 72 -4.16 11.18 -17.50
CA VAL A 72 -3.22 12.30 -17.72
C VAL A 72 -3.93 13.42 -18.49
N THR A 73 -3.93 14.64 -17.95
CA THR A 73 -4.55 15.81 -18.57
C THR A 73 -3.56 16.86 -19.05
N ALA A 74 -2.35 16.89 -18.47
CA ALA A 74 -1.29 17.79 -18.90
C ALA A 74 0.09 17.19 -18.63
N LEU A 75 1.07 17.61 -19.40
CA LEU A 75 2.48 17.23 -19.28
C LEU A 75 3.31 18.44 -18.89
N GLY A 76 4.16 18.30 -17.90
CA GLY A 76 5.21 19.27 -17.58
C GLY A 76 6.34 19.24 -18.58
N TYR A 77 7.16 20.28 -18.59
CA TYR A 77 8.32 20.35 -19.46
C TYR A 77 9.28 19.15 -19.21
N GLY A 78 9.75 18.54 -20.29
CA GLY A 78 10.67 17.40 -20.22
C GLY A 78 10.02 16.04 -19.93
N THR A 79 8.73 15.99 -19.70
CA THR A 79 8.00 14.73 -19.48
C THR A 79 8.03 13.85 -20.72
N THR A 80 8.41 12.60 -20.56
CA THR A 80 8.44 11.58 -21.61
C THR A 80 7.77 10.28 -21.14
N GLY A 81 7.37 9.41 -22.08
CA GLY A 81 6.84 8.06 -21.80
C GLY A 81 5.42 8.04 -21.28
N LEU A 82 4.72 9.16 -21.30
CA LEU A 82 3.26 9.28 -21.03
C LEU A 82 2.65 10.28 -22.05
N SER A 83 1.35 10.20 -22.24
CA SER A 83 0.58 11.06 -23.16
C SER A 83 -0.68 11.58 -22.49
N VAL A 84 -1.15 12.77 -22.90
CA VAL A 84 -2.47 13.28 -22.51
C VAL A 84 -3.56 12.31 -22.98
N GLY A 85 -4.53 12.05 -22.12
CA GLY A 85 -5.59 11.06 -22.33
C GLY A 85 -5.21 9.64 -21.91
N GLN A 86 -3.97 9.40 -21.54
CA GLN A 86 -3.51 8.07 -21.11
C GLN A 86 -4.04 7.74 -19.72
N ARG A 87 -4.60 6.53 -19.56
CA ARG A 87 -4.95 5.95 -18.26
C ARG A 87 -3.69 5.53 -17.54
N VAL A 88 -3.58 5.91 -16.28
CA VAL A 88 -2.41 5.65 -15.44
C VAL A 88 -2.83 5.28 -14.01
N PHE A 89 -1.93 4.62 -13.30
CA PHE A 89 -2.01 4.43 -11.85
C PHE A 89 -0.60 4.55 -11.25
N GLY A 90 -0.51 4.85 -9.96
CA GLY A 90 0.82 4.98 -9.35
C GLY A 90 0.82 5.47 -7.92
N LEU A 91 2.04 5.71 -7.46
CA LEU A 91 2.38 6.09 -6.09
C LEU A 91 2.98 7.50 -6.08
N ALA A 92 2.28 8.46 -5.45
CA ALA A 92 2.74 9.83 -5.32
C ALA A 92 3.89 9.96 -4.30
N ASP A 93 4.73 10.98 -4.47
CA ASP A 93 5.80 11.31 -3.51
C ASP A 93 5.22 11.66 -2.13
N TRP A 94 5.83 11.10 -1.09
CA TRP A 94 5.37 11.22 0.30
C TRP A 94 5.34 12.66 0.84
N HIS A 95 6.15 13.57 0.28
CA HIS A 95 6.29 14.95 0.76
C HIS A 95 5.60 15.98 -0.16
N ARG A 96 4.72 15.52 -1.06
CA ARG A 96 3.92 16.39 -1.95
C ARG A 96 2.44 16.29 -1.59
N ASP A 97 1.64 17.23 -2.08
CA ASP A 97 0.18 17.11 -2.00
C ASP A 97 -0.28 15.84 -2.70
N GLY A 98 -1.17 15.13 -2.03
CA GLY A 98 -1.54 13.76 -2.36
C GLY A 98 -2.76 13.65 -3.25
N THR A 99 -3.40 12.49 -3.17
CA THR A 99 -4.34 11.99 -4.15
C THR A 99 -5.81 12.03 -3.70
N LEU A 100 -6.11 12.48 -2.48
CA LEU A 100 -7.49 12.72 -2.05
C LEU A 100 -8.01 14.07 -2.59
N ALA A 101 -7.99 14.22 -3.93
CA ALA A 101 -8.35 15.41 -4.67
C ALA A 101 -8.80 15.06 -6.09
N GLU A 102 -9.42 16.01 -6.81
CA GLU A 102 -9.81 15.82 -8.21
C GLU A 102 -8.61 15.75 -9.16
N TYR A 103 -7.50 16.42 -8.85
CA TYR A 103 -6.28 16.46 -9.65
C TYR A 103 -5.04 16.41 -8.76
N VAL A 104 -3.97 15.81 -9.29
CA VAL A 104 -2.65 15.81 -8.65
C VAL A 104 -1.56 16.10 -9.66
N ALA A 105 -0.53 16.84 -9.25
CA ALA A 105 0.75 16.91 -9.97
C ALA A 105 1.68 15.84 -9.44
N ILE A 106 2.11 14.94 -10.30
CA ILE A 106 2.91 13.77 -9.93
C ILE A 106 4.05 13.56 -10.94
N GLU A 107 5.20 13.13 -10.48
CA GLU A 107 6.33 12.78 -11.32
C GLU A 107 5.97 11.63 -12.27
N ALA A 108 6.17 11.81 -13.56
CA ALA A 108 5.82 10.82 -14.59
C ALA A 108 6.43 9.44 -14.34
N ARG A 109 7.63 9.39 -13.74
CA ARG A 109 8.32 8.12 -13.39
C ARG A 109 7.57 7.28 -12.35
N ASN A 110 6.73 7.92 -11.53
CA ASN A 110 5.96 7.29 -10.45
C ASN A 110 4.63 6.68 -10.94
N LEU A 111 4.38 6.74 -12.24
CA LEU A 111 3.16 6.26 -12.88
C LEU A 111 3.44 5.11 -13.84
N ALA A 112 2.56 4.12 -13.85
CA ALA A 112 2.48 3.08 -14.87
C ALA A 112 1.19 3.23 -15.70
N PRO A 113 1.18 2.81 -16.98
CA PRO A 113 -0.04 2.70 -17.77
C PRO A 113 -1.05 1.76 -17.10
N LEU A 114 -2.29 2.21 -16.97
CA LEU A 114 -3.40 1.36 -16.53
C LEU A 114 -4.11 0.79 -17.76
N PRO A 115 -4.13 -0.54 -17.94
CA PRO A 115 -4.83 -1.17 -19.05
C PRO A 115 -6.32 -0.80 -19.10
N GLY A 116 -6.89 -0.72 -20.32
CA GLY A 116 -8.27 -0.26 -20.53
C GLY A 116 -9.33 -1.17 -19.91
N ASP A 117 -9.01 -2.43 -19.71
CA ASP A 117 -9.82 -3.49 -19.10
C ASP A 117 -9.70 -3.59 -17.57
N VAL A 118 -8.85 -2.76 -16.94
CA VAL A 118 -8.72 -2.69 -15.47
C VAL A 118 -9.45 -1.46 -14.96
N ASP A 119 -10.35 -1.67 -14.00
CA ASP A 119 -11.10 -0.59 -13.36
C ASP A 119 -10.18 0.36 -12.56
N PHE A 120 -10.54 1.65 -12.49
CA PHE A 120 -9.76 2.64 -11.74
C PHE A 120 -9.70 2.35 -10.24
N THR A 121 -10.75 1.77 -9.65
CA THR A 121 -10.75 1.38 -8.22
C THR A 121 -9.76 0.26 -7.96
N VAL A 122 -9.66 -0.70 -8.89
CA VAL A 122 -8.64 -1.75 -8.87
C VAL A 122 -7.26 -1.11 -9.03
N GLY A 123 -7.06 -0.26 -10.05
CA GLY A 123 -5.79 0.42 -10.29
C GLY A 123 -5.29 1.19 -9.07
N ALA A 124 -6.17 1.96 -8.41
CA ALA A 124 -5.83 2.75 -7.22
C ALA A 124 -5.54 1.89 -5.97
N SER A 125 -5.91 0.62 -5.95
CA SER A 125 -5.66 -0.28 -4.83
C SER A 125 -4.30 -0.97 -4.87
N LEU A 126 -3.61 -0.91 -6.01
CA LEU A 126 -2.40 -1.70 -6.27
C LEU A 126 -1.09 -1.06 -5.76
N PRO A 127 -0.85 0.26 -5.89
CA PRO A 127 0.50 0.81 -5.76
C PRO A 127 1.15 0.49 -4.41
N ILE A 128 0.62 0.97 -3.29
CA ILE A 128 1.25 0.71 -1.98
C ILE A 128 1.22 -0.79 -1.67
N SER A 129 0.05 -1.42 -1.75
CA SER A 129 -0.09 -2.81 -1.31
C SER A 129 0.70 -3.78 -2.16
N GLY A 130 0.63 -3.63 -3.48
CA GLY A 130 1.33 -4.50 -4.43
C GLY A 130 2.84 -4.28 -4.43
N LEU A 131 3.30 -3.01 -4.48
CA LEU A 131 4.73 -2.71 -4.44
C LEU A 131 5.37 -3.09 -3.10
N THR A 132 4.68 -2.85 -1.97
CA THR A 132 5.16 -3.27 -0.66
C THR A 132 5.37 -4.78 -0.61
N ALA A 133 4.39 -5.56 -1.08
CA ALA A 133 4.50 -7.01 -1.13
C ALA A 133 5.61 -7.45 -2.08
N TRP A 134 5.69 -6.86 -3.27
CA TRP A 134 6.70 -7.17 -4.28
C TRP A 134 8.12 -6.91 -3.77
N GLN A 135 8.38 -5.68 -3.33
CA GLN A 135 9.69 -5.26 -2.85
C GLN A 135 10.10 -6.04 -1.60
N GLY A 136 9.18 -6.21 -0.67
CA GLY A 136 9.43 -6.96 0.55
C GLY A 136 9.74 -8.44 0.30
N LEU A 137 9.02 -9.10 -0.60
CA LEU A 137 9.26 -10.51 -0.92
C LEU A 137 10.52 -10.72 -1.78
N PHE A 138 10.65 -9.98 -2.88
CA PHE A 138 11.64 -10.30 -3.92
C PHE A 138 12.94 -9.52 -3.78
N GLN A 139 12.90 -8.23 -3.43
CA GLN A 139 14.12 -7.42 -3.30
C GLN A 139 14.76 -7.60 -1.92
N HIS A 140 13.97 -7.51 -0.85
CA HIS A 140 14.45 -7.57 0.53
C HIS A 140 14.46 -9.01 1.07
N GLY A 141 13.35 -9.73 0.94
CA GLY A 141 13.17 -11.07 1.46
C GLY A 141 13.84 -12.16 0.62
N ARG A 142 14.03 -11.92 -0.69
CA ARG A 142 14.62 -12.88 -1.63
C ARG A 142 13.94 -14.24 -1.60
N VAL A 143 12.61 -14.22 -1.55
CA VAL A 143 11.81 -15.46 -1.50
C VAL A 143 12.11 -16.35 -2.69
N GLN A 144 12.15 -17.67 -2.43
CA GLN A 144 12.39 -18.72 -3.43
C GLN A 144 11.35 -19.82 -3.31
N ALA A 145 11.21 -20.63 -4.36
CA ALA A 145 10.38 -21.82 -4.31
C ALA A 145 10.85 -22.77 -3.20
N GLY A 146 9.90 -23.29 -2.45
CA GLY A 146 10.15 -24.15 -1.28
C GLY A 146 10.42 -23.41 0.03
N HIS A 147 10.58 -22.08 0.02
CA HIS A 147 10.65 -21.31 1.25
C HIS A 147 9.33 -21.35 2.02
N SER A 148 9.41 -21.28 3.35
CA SER A 148 8.28 -21.01 4.23
C SER A 148 8.21 -19.52 4.56
N VAL A 149 7.04 -18.91 4.36
CA VAL A 149 6.78 -17.48 4.59
C VAL A 149 5.71 -17.31 5.66
N LEU A 150 6.05 -16.67 6.76
CA LEU A 150 5.10 -16.22 7.77
C LEU A 150 4.63 -14.81 7.42
N ALA A 151 3.38 -14.68 6.98
CA ALA A 151 2.79 -13.42 6.56
C ALA A 151 1.86 -12.87 7.64
N HIS A 152 2.29 -11.85 8.38
CA HIS A 152 1.44 -11.18 9.35
C HIS A 152 0.36 -10.35 8.68
N GLY A 153 -0.83 -10.30 9.30
CA GLY A 153 -1.98 -9.56 8.75
C GLY A 153 -2.43 -10.07 7.38
N ALA A 154 -2.41 -11.39 7.16
CA ALA A 154 -2.59 -12.05 5.86
C ALA A 154 -3.93 -11.72 5.15
N ALA A 155 -4.95 -11.24 5.89
CA ALA A 155 -6.23 -10.80 5.33
C ALA A 155 -6.31 -9.28 5.07
N GLY A 156 -5.24 -8.53 5.36
CA GLY A 156 -5.14 -7.08 5.12
C GLY A 156 -4.82 -6.74 3.66
N ALA A 157 -4.76 -5.44 3.35
CA ALA A 157 -4.47 -4.98 1.99
C ALA A 157 -3.08 -5.43 1.49
N VAL A 158 -2.04 -5.29 2.32
CA VAL A 158 -0.68 -5.75 1.99
C VAL A 158 -0.57 -7.27 2.14
N GLY A 159 -1.10 -7.84 3.24
CA GLY A 159 -0.97 -9.27 3.53
C GLY A 159 -1.56 -10.17 2.46
N THR A 160 -2.69 -9.79 1.85
CA THR A 160 -3.28 -10.57 0.74
C THR A 160 -2.41 -10.54 -0.52
N MET A 161 -1.71 -9.44 -0.79
CA MET A 161 -0.73 -9.36 -1.88
C MET A 161 0.51 -10.22 -1.60
N VAL A 162 1.03 -10.15 -0.36
CA VAL A 162 2.16 -10.98 0.10
C VAL A 162 1.82 -12.47 -0.06
N THR A 163 0.65 -12.88 0.43
CA THR A 163 0.20 -14.28 0.37
C THR A 163 0.16 -14.80 -1.07
N GLN A 164 -0.49 -14.06 -1.97
CA GLN A 164 -0.63 -14.47 -3.37
C GLN A 164 0.71 -14.52 -4.11
N LEU A 165 1.52 -13.47 -3.97
CA LEU A 165 2.82 -13.38 -4.66
C LEU A 165 3.82 -14.42 -4.13
N ALA A 166 3.85 -14.68 -2.81
CA ALA A 166 4.69 -15.72 -2.24
C ALA A 166 4.25 -17.13 -2.74
N ARG A 167 2.94 -17.38 -2.80
CA ARG A 167 2.39 -18.62 -3.37
C ARG A 167 2.75 -18.80 -4.84
N GLU A 168 2.61 -17.73 -5.65
CA GLU A 168 3.00 -17.77 -7.05
C GLU A 168 4.49 -18.09 -7.23
N ALA A 169 5.33 -17.59 -6.30
CA ALA A 169 6.76 -17.88 -6.28
C ALA A 169 7.09 -19.32 -5.80
N GLY A 170 6.10 -20.13 -5.42
CA GLY A 170 6.30 -21.50 -4.95
C GLY A 170 6.63 -21.61 -3.46
N ALA A 171 6.39 -20.57 -2.67
CA ALA A 171 6.60 -20.62 -1.22
C ALA A 171 5.40 -21.26 -0.50
N TYR A 172 5.66 -21.81 0.68
CA TYR A 172 4.65 -22.25 1.63
C TYR A 172 4.29 -21.07 2.53
N VAL A 173 3.02 -20.62 2.51
CA VAL A 173 2.59 -19.44 3.22
C VAL A 173 1.75 -19.78 4.45
N ILE A 174 2.21 -19.32 5.61
CA ILE A 174 1.49 -19.35 6.88
C ILE A 174 0.99 -17.93 7.13
N GLY A 175 -0.31 -17.73 7.08
CA GLY A 175 -0.93 -16.43 7.36
C GLY A 175 -1.19 -16.26 8.85
N THR A 176 -1.11 -15.03 9.37
CA THR A 176 -1.58 -14.73 10.71
C THR A 176 -2.56 -13.56 10.73
N GLY A 177 -3.39 -13.50 11.75
CA GLY A 177 -4.36 -12.44 11.98
C GLY A 177 -5.25 -12.78 13.15
N ARG A 178 -6.45 -12.23 13.20
CA ARG A 178 -7.48 -12.61 14.17
C ARG A 178 -8.34 -13.75 13.61
N ALA A 179 -9.03 -14.49 14.45
CA ALA A 179 -9.91 -15.61 14.05
C ALA A 179 -10.82 -15.26 12.84
N ALA A 180 -11.42 -14.08 12.86
CA ALA A 180 -12.29 -13.59 11.78
C ALA A 180 -11.59 -13.37 10.42
N ASP A 181 -10.27 -13.41 10.38
CA ASP A 181 -9.46 -13.22 9.17
C ASP A 181 -9.09 -14.54 8.48
N ARG A 182 -9.29 -15.67 9.16
CA ARG A 182 -8.88 -17.01 8.71
C ARG A 182 -9.41 -17.35 7.33
N GLU A 183 -10.73 -17.28 7.14
CA GLU A 183 -11.35 -17.65 5.86
C GLU A 183 -10.79 -16.83 4.70
N LYS A 184 -10.67 -15.52 4.89
CA LYS A 184 -10.12 -14.61 3.89
C LYS A 184 -8.66 -14.91 3.58
N ALA A 185 -7.82 -15.14 4.58
CA ALA A 185 -6.41 -15.45 4.38
C ALA A 185 -6.22 -16.74 3.58
N LEU A 186 -7.00 -17.79 3.89
CA LEU A 186 -7.00 -19.05 3.16
C LEU A 186 -7.52 -18.88 1.72
N ASP A 187 -8.57 -18.09 1.50
CA ASP A 187 -9.10 -17.78 0.16
C ASP A 187 -8.08 -17.05 -0.73
N PHE A 188 -7.23 -16.19 -0.13
CA PHE A 188 -6.13 -15.54 -0.82
C PHE A 188 -4.87 -16.42 -0.95
N GLY A 189 -4.91 -17.67 -0.48
CA GLY A 189 -3.90 -18.68 -0.77
C GLY A 189 -2.94 -19.02 0.37
N ALA A 190 -3.15 -18.55 1.60
CA ALA A 190 -2.44 -19.09 2.75
C ALA A 190 -2.76 -20.58 2.90
N GLN A 191 -1.75 -21.42 3.14
CA GLN A 191 -1.95 -22.86 3.36
C GLN A 191 -2.27 -23.17 4.79
N GLU A 192 -1.77 -22.36 5.71
CA GLU A 192 -2.09 -22.41 7.13
C GLU A 192 -2.44 -21.01 7.64
N PHE A 193 -3.17 -20.97 8.74
CA PHE A 193 -3.51 -19.71 9.40
C PHE A 193 -3.45 -19.88 10.91
N LEU A 194 -2.75 -18.96 11.56
CA LEU A 194 -2.62 -18.86 13.00
C LEU A 194 -3.39 -17.64 13.51
N ASP A 195 -4.23 -17.85 14.52
CA ASP A 195 -4.96 -16.79 15.21
C ASP A 195 -4.08 -16.22 16.33
N LEU A 196 -3.60 -14.99 16.16
CA LEU A 196 -2.68 -14.35 17.11
C LEU A 196 -3.29 -14.09 18.50
N ASP A 197 -4.61 -14.12 18.61
CA ASP A 197 -5.27 -13.92 19.91
C ASP A 197 -5.39 -15.23 20.72
N ASN A 198 -5.38 -16.40 20.07
CA ASN A 198 -5.67 -17.69 20.70
C ASN A 198 -4.60 -18.76 20.51
N ASP A 199 -3.79 -18.68 19.44
CA ASP A 199 -2.78 -19.67 19.14
C ASP A 199 -1.38 -19.17 19.56
N ALA A 200 -0.47 -20.09 19.90
CA ALA A 200 0.91 -19.73 20.18
C ALA A 200 1.67 -19.51 18.87
N LEU A 201 2.25 -18.33 18.70
CA LEU A 201 3.02 -17.98 17.49
C LEU A 201 4.20 -18.94 17.28
N GLU A 202 4.75 -19.45 18.36
CA GLU A 202 5.88 -20.39 18.41
C GLU A 202 5.54 -21.76 17.79
N ASP A 203 4.27 -22.14 17.71
CA ASP A 203 3.81 -23.39 17.09
C ASP A 203 4.04 -23.43 15.57
N VAL A 204 4.26 -22.27 14.94
CA VAL A 204 4.63 -22.17 13.51
C VAL A 204 5.91 -22.92 13.20
N GLY A 205 6.81 -23.03 14.17
CA GLY A 205 8.15 -23.57 13.95
C GLY A 205 9.05 -22.61 13.16
N GLY A 206 10.16 -23.12 12.63
CA GLY A 206 11.12 -22.30 11.88
C GLY A 206 10.63 -21.93 10.49
N VAL A 207 10.84 -20.67 10.07
CA VAL A 207 10.48 -20.12 8.75
C VAL A 207 11.68 -19.47 8.07
N ASP A 208 11.64 -19.37 6.73
CA ASP A 208 12.71 -18.76 5.93
C ASP A 208 12.51 -17.24 5.82
N LEU A 209 11.26 -16.78 5.86
CA LEU A 209 10.92 -15.36 5.76
C LEU A 209 9.74 -15.03 6.68
N VAL A 210 9.86 -13.95 7.44
CA VAL A 210 8.75 -13.28 8.11
C VAL A 210 8.47 -11.98 7.38
N PHE A 211 7.21 -11.78 6.96
CA PHE A 211 6.73 -10.51 6.41
C PHE A 211 5.84 -9.83 7.46
N ASP A 212 6.36 -8.78 8.07
CA ASP A 212 5.75 -8.11 9.21
C ASP A 212 5.07 -6.79 8.83
N VAL A 213 3.75 -6.72 9.09
CA VAL A 213 2.92 -5.52 8.96
C VAL A 213 2.27 -5.12 10.29
N ILE A 214 2.73 -5.68 11.41
CA ILE A 214 2.13 -5.50 12.75
C ILE A 214 3.10 -4.78 13.69
N GLY A 215 4.37 -5.22 13.72
CA GLY A 215 5.40 -4.65 14.61
C GLY A 215 5.30 -5.12 16.05
N GLY A 216 6.01 -4.42 16.94
CA GLY A 216 5.96 -4.61 18.40
C GLY A 216 6.30 -6.02 18.86
N ASP A 217 5.52 -6.56 19.80
CA ASP A 217 5.76 -7.88 20.39
C ASP A 217 5.66 -9.02 19.37
N VAL A 218 4.72 -8.93 18.43
CA VAL A 218 4.59 -9.93 17.36
C VAL A 218 5.86 -9.99 16.52
N GLN A 219 6.46 -8.86 16.15
CA GLN A 219 7.71 -8.81 15.42
C GLN A 219 8.86 -9.45 16.22
N LYS A 220 8.97 -9.12 17.53
CA LYS A 220 10.03 -9.66 18.42
C LYS A 220 9.96 -11.16 18.51
N ARG A 221 8.78 -11.71 18.75
CA ARG A 221 8.55 -13.16 18.81
C ARG A 221 8.86 -13.84 17.49
N SER A 222 8.44 -13.23 16.38
CA SER A 222 8.68 -13.76 15.03
C SER A 222 10.15 -13.78 14.63
N ALA A 223 10.97 -12.86 15.12
CA ALA A 223 12.40 -12.86 14.85
C ALA A 223 13.10 -14.15 15.35
N ALA A 224 12.58 -14.75 16.43
CA ALA A 224 13.11 -16.01 16.99
C ALA A 224 12.73 -17.25 16.14
N LEU A 225 11.70 -17.14 15.28
CA LEU A 225 11.25 -18.23 14.41
C LEU A 225 12.02 -18.32 13.10
N ILE A 226 12.88 -17.35 12.81
CA ILE A 226 13.61 -17.31 11.55
C ILE A 226 14.76 -18.32 11.59
N ARG A 227 14.78 -19.22 10.60
CA ARG A 227 15.88 -20.19 10.41
C ARG A 227 17.19 -19.49 10.07
N GLY A 228 18.31 -20.18 10.28
CA GLY A 228 19.63 -19.67 9.87
C GLY A 228 19.64 -19.23 8.40
N GLY A 229 20.13 -18.01 8.18
CA GLY A 229 20.16 -17.37 6.86
C GLY A 229 18.85 -16.73 6.39
N GLY A 230 17.74 -16.87 7.13
CA GLY A 230 16.45 -16.32 6.78
C GLY A 230 16.33 -14.80 6.98
N THR A 231 15.17 -14.23 6.70
CA THR A 231 14.97 -12.77 6.71
C THR A 231 13.67 -12.36 7.41
N LEU A 232 13.76 -11.37 8.30
CA LEU A 232 12.63 -10.57 8.77
C LEU A 232 12.52 -9.32 7.89
N VAL A 233 11.38 -9.14 7.24
CA VAL A 233 11.04 -7.92 6.49
C VAL A 233 9.90 -7.22 7.20
N SER A 234 10.09 -5.96 7.62
CA SER A 234 9.07 -5.16 8.29
C SER A 234 8.75 -3.89 7.52
N VAL A 235 7.49 -3.45 7.58
CA VAL A 235 6.99 -2.21 6.96
C VAL A 235 6.31 -1.27 7.97
N VAL A 236 6.44 -1.56 9.27
CA VAL A 236 5.78 -0.80 10.35
C VAL A 236 6.75 -0.06 11.28
N GLY A 237 7.87 0.38 10.76
CA GLY A 237 8.86 1.15 11.49
C GLY A 237 10.17 0.38 11.71
N PRO A 238 11.08 0.92 12.50
CA PRO A 238 12.39 0.30 12.67
C PRO A 238 12.26 -1.09 13.27
N VAL A 239 13.10 -2.01 12.76
CA VAL A 239 13.15 -3.36 13.30
C VAL A 239 13.66 -3.34 14.75
N GLU A 240 12.82 -3.79 15.69
CA GLU A 240 13.15 -3.84 17.12
C GLU A 240 13.88 -5.13 17.53
N ALA A 241 13.74 -6.21 16.75
CA ALA A 241 14.41 -7.49 17.02
C ALA A 241 15.01 -8.08 15.75
N ARG A 242 16.16 -8.75 15.91
CA ARG A 242 16.87 -9.38 14.80
C ARG A 242 16.97 -10.89 15.00
N PRO A 243 16.87 -11.69 13.91
CA PRO A 243 17.17 -13.11 13.98
C PRO A 243 18.59 -13.36 14.51
N ALA A 244 18.77 -14.45 15.24
CA ALA A 244 20.10 -14.83 15.79
C ALA A 244 21.12 -15.11 14.66
N ASP A 245 20.66 -15.74 13.58
CA ASP A 245 21.44 -16.01 12.36
C ASP A 245 20.56 -15.70 11.15
N GLY A 246 20.61 -14.45 10.67
CA GLY A 246 19.76 -14.00 9.58
C GLY A 246 19.81 -12.49 9.39
N ARG A 247 18.88 -11.99 8.57
CA ARG A 247 18.77 -10.57 8.28
C ARG A 247 17.46 -10.00 8.79
N ALA A 248 17.49 -8.72 9.15
CA ALA A 248 16.30 -7.96 9.44
C ALA A 248 16.36 -6.64 8.66
N VAL A 249 15.31 -6.35 7.92
CA VAL A 249 15.20 -5.20 7.03
C VAL A 249 13.86 -4.52 7.27
N ASP A 250 13.90 -3.22 7.53
CA ASP A 250 12.75 -2.33 7.40
C ASP A 250 12.92 -1.47 6.14
N PHE A 251 11.82 -1.18 5.48
CA PHE A 251 11.85 -0.37 4.26
C PHE A 251 10.55 0.44 4.09
N VAL A 252 10.66 1.53 3.36
CA VAL A 252 9.53 2.30 2.85
C VAL A 252 9.39 1.96 1.37
N VAL A 253 8.18 1.65 0.94
CA VAL A 253 7.88 1.31 -0.45
C VAL A 253 8.21 2.46 -1.39
N GLU A 254 8.82 2.15 -2.52
CA GLU A 254 9.17 3.11 -3.57
C GLU A 254 8.35 2.85 -4.83
N ALA A 255 8.05 3.94 -5.56
CA ALA A 255 7.39 3.82 -6.85
C ALA A 255 8.32 3.16 -7.87
N ASP A 256 7.82 2.12 -8.53
CA ASP A 256 8.54 1.43 -9.61
C ASP A 256 7.55 1.07 -10.73
N ARG A 257 7.73 1.72 -11.88
CA ARG A 257 6.86 1.53 -13.04
C ARG A 257 6.87 0.09 -13.57
N ALA A 258 8.04 -0.56 -13.58
CA ALA A 258 8.16 -1.92 -14.11
C ALA A 258 7.45 -2.91 -13.18
N GLN A 259 7.68 -2.79 -11.88
CA GLN A 259 6.99 -3.62 -10.87
C GLN A 259 5.47 -3.41 -10.91
N MET A 260 5.01 -2.15 -11.03
CA MET A 260 3.57 -1.87 -11.21
C MET A 260 3.00 -2.53 -12.47
N GLY A 261 3.76 -2.51 -13.57
CA GLY A 261 3.40 -3.22 -14.80
C GLY A 261 3.24 -4.73 -14.59
N GLU A 262 4.17 -5.35 -13.87
CA GLU A 262 4.11 -6.76 -13.51
C GLU A 262 2.91 -7.09 -12.59
N ILE A 263 2.62 -6.22 -11.64
CA ILE A 263 1.49 -6.37 -10.70
C ILE A 263 0.15 -6.27 -11.45
N VAL A 264 -0.04 -5.24 -12.26
CA VAL A 264 -1.30 -5.04 -12.99
C VAL A 264 -1.53 -6.15 -14.04
N GLN A 265 -0.47 -6.67 -14.65
CA GLN A 265 -0.58 -7.80 -15.59
C GLN A 265 -1.08 -9.07 -14.87
N ARG A 266 -0.61 -9.33 -13.64
CA ARG A 266 -1.11 -10.44 -12.82
C ARG A 266 -2.57 -10.31 -12.47
N VAL A 267 -3.03 -9.08 -12.23
CA VAL A 267 -4.47 -8.81 -12.01
C VAL A 267 -5.27 -9.15 -13.26
N ARG A 268 -4.82 -8.71 -14.45
CA ARG A 268 -5.47 -9.01 -15.73
C ARG A 268 -5.54 -10.52 -16.04
N ASP A 269 -4.47 -11.22 -15.70
CA ASP A 269 -4.37 -12.68 -15.90
C ASP A 269 -5.17 -13.47 -14.85
N GLY A 270 -5.77 -12.81 -13.86
CA GLY A 270 -6.47 -13.47 -12.75
C GLY A 270 -5.56 -14.18 -11.74
N ARG A 271 -4.24 -13.96 -11.83
CA ARG A 271 -3.23 -14.54 -10.91
C ARG A 271 -3.10 -13.75 -9.61
N LEU A 272 -3.55 -12.48 -9.61
CA LEU A 272 -3.55 -11.62 -8.44
C LEU A 272 -4.91 -10.96 -8.31
N ARG A 273 -5.52 -11.08 -7.14
CA ARG A 273 -6.80 -10.45 -6.80
C ARG A 273 -6.59 -9.31 -5.81
N THR A 274 -7.32 -8.21 -5.98
CA THR A 274 -7.31 -7.10 -5.03
C THR A 274 -8.26 -7.34 -3.87
N ASN A 275 -7.89 -6.85 -2.69
CA ASN A 275 -8.73 -6.90 -1.49
C ASN A 275 -9.34 -5.51 -1.26
N LEU A 276 -10.39 -5.18 -1.99
CA LEU A 276 -11.12 -3.92 -1.82
C LEU A 276 -12.00 -3.99 -0.56
N GLY A 277 -11.88 -2.97 0.26
CA GLY A 277 -12.65 -2.78 1.48
C GLY A 277 -13.76 -1.74 1.29
N THR A 278 -13.72 -0.68 2.10
CA THR A 278 -14.67 0.43 2.02
C THR A 278 -14.43 1.26 0.76
N THR A 279 -15.51 1.58 0.05
CA THR A 279 -15.50 2.56 -1.06
C THR A 279 -16.44 3.70 -0.73
N ALA A 280 -16.05 4.94 -1.05
CA ALA A 280 -16.89 6.13 -0.86
C ALA A 280 -16.61 7.16 -1.96
N SER A 281 -17.55 8.08 -2.21
CA SER A 281 -17.28 9.22 -3.06
C SER A 281 -16.32 10.21 -2.38
N LEU A 282 -15.71 11.12 -3.14
CA LEU A 282 -14.89 12.20 -2.56
C LEU A 282 -15.70 13.07 -1.59
N ASP A 283 -16.97 13.33 -1.91
CA ASP A 283 -17.87 14.13 -1.08
C ASP A 283 -18.20 13.43 0.25
N ASP A 284 -18.29 12.10 0.26
CA ASP A 284 -18.60 11.29 1.44
C ASP A 284 -17.33 10.76 2.16
N ALA A 285 -16.14 11.02 1.62
CA ALA A 285 -14.91 10.39 2.07
C ALA A 285 -14.59 10.71 3.53
N VAL A 286 -14.81 11.95 3.99
CA VAL A 286 -14.56 12.32 5.40
C VAL A 286 -15.38 11.46 6.35
N ALA A 287 -16.67 11.25 6.05
CA ALA A 287 -17.54 10.39 6.86
C ALA A 287 -17.10 8.92 6.79
N ALA A 288 -16.76 8.42 5.60
CA ALA A 288 -16.32 7.04 5.40
C ALA A 288 -14.98 6.74 6.11
N LEU A 289 -14.03 7.68 6.08
CA LEU A 289 -12.72 7.55 6.71
C LEU A 289 -12.80 7.61 8.24
N ASN A 290 -13.81 8.28 8.79
CA ASN A 290 -14.09 8.33 10.23
C ASN A 290 -15.04 7.23 10.73
N SER A 291 -15.62 6.42 9.84
CA SER A 291 -16.54 5.34 10.21
C SER A 291 -15.84 4.23 10.99
N THR A 292 -16.49 3.76 12.05
CA THR A 292 -16.09 2.55 12.79
C THR A 292 -16.49 1.26 12.07
N GLU A 293 -17.43 1.34 11.11
CA GLU A 293 -17.96 0.20 10.34
C GLU A 293 -17.21 -0.02 9.00
N ARG A 294 -15.91 0.17 9.00
CA ARG A 294 -15.12 -0.03 7.78
C ARG A 294 -14.97 -1.50 7.43
N ARG A 295 -15.18 -1.82 6.15
CA ARG A 295 -14.88 -3.16 5.62
C ARG A 295 -13.37 -3.36 5.56
N LYS A 296 -12.90 -4.54 6.00
CA LYS A 296 -11.49 -4.90 5.90
C LYS A 296 -11.04 -4.99 4.44
N GLY A 297 -9.91 -4.39 4.14
CA GLY A 297 -9.33 -4.28 2.81
C GLY A 297 -8.85 -2.86 2.53
N LYS A 298 -8.50 -2.61 1.29
CA LYS A 298 -8.07 -1.28 0.84
C LYS A 298 -9.25 -0.32 0.79
N THR A 299 -9.14 0.82 1.46
CA THR A 299 -10.12 1.90 1.33
C THR A 299 -9.88 2.65 0.02
N ILE A 300 -10.93 2.83 -0.79
CA ILE A 300 -10.87 3.52 -2.06
C ILE A 300 -11.87 4.68 -2.06
N ILE A 301 -11.37 5.86 -2.39
CA ILE A 301 -12.18 7.04 -2.63
C ILE A 301 -12.38 7.21 -4.13
N ILE A 302 -13.64 7.12 -4.56
CA ILE A 302 -14.05 7.34 -5.94
C ILE A 302 -14.19 8.84 -6.13
N VAL A 303 -13.30 9.42 -6.91
CA VAL A 303 -13.27 10.87 -7.18
C VAL A 303 -14.13 11.17 -8.38
N ARG A 304 -14.09 10.31 -9.39
CA ARG A 304 -14.95 10.35 -10.58
C ARG A 304 -15.42 8.95 -10.94
N PRO A 305 -16.71 8.76 -11.19
CA PRO A 305 -17.24 7.49 -11.67
C PRO A 305 -16.76 7.15 -13.09
#